data_fbacbe8823df0c20c6c45b3ff3f752e3
#
_entry.id   fbacbe8823df0c20c6c45b3ff3f752e3
#
_cell.length_a   1.000
_cell.length_b   1.000
_cell.length_c   1.000
_cell.angle_alpha   90.00
_cell.angle_beta   90.00
_cell.angle_gamma   90.00
#
_symmetry.space_group_name_H-M   'P 1'
#
loop_
_entity.id
_entity.type
_entity.pdbx_description
1 polymer ?
#
loop_
_entity_poly.entity_id
_entity_poly.type
_entity_poly.pdbx_seq_one_letter_code
_entity_poly.pdbx_strand_id
1 'polypeptide(L)'
;MFYTGDLEFLHDTMQAPMKNLISAEGQNIHLGKSKSLNSDNDVKDYAEGSLRSSFCWIPRSYDKARFETSTRVIDSIAAGCIPVVVVDSIAESLPFKWAVDYKSFMLQVPEKIFVENPLEVAEAVSKISSNALQAMRSKMLDARAKLVWNDRNDAGDACDKDTGRCSLAPKLFLDEILYRVKQNNAEIQSAMCDR
;
A
#
# COMPACT_ATOMS: atom_id res chain seq x y z
N MET A 1 8.44 -11.75 -5.01
CA MET A 1 7.61 -10.55 -5.23
C MET A 1 6.21 -11.02 -5.54
N PHE A 2 5.22 -10.20 -5.26
CA PHE A 2 3.83 -10.60 -5.42
C PHE A 2 3.01 -9.50 -6.10
N TYR A 3 2.17 -9.87 -7.04
CA TYR A 3 1.16 -9.01 -7.63
C TYR A 3 -0.18 -9.72 -7.54
N THR A 4 -1.19 -9.03 -7.05
CA THR A 4 -2.58 -9.48 -7.10
C THR A 4 -3.40 -8.47 -7.88
N GLY A 5 -4.17 -8.95 -8.79
CA GLY A 5 -5.09 -8.17 -9.57
C GLY A 5 -5.26 -8.74 -10.97
N ASP A 6 -6.38 -8.42 -11.57
CA ASP A 6 -6.59 -8.69 -12.97
C ASP A 6 -5.90 -7.60 -13.79
N LEU A 7 -5.14 -8.00 -14.80
CA LEU A 7 -4.48 -7.05 -15.69
C LEU A 7 -5.48 -6.14 -16.42
N GLU A 8 -6.71 -6.61 -16.60
CA GLU A 8 -7.78 -5.84 -17.23
C GLU A 8 -8.25 -4.63 -16.41
N PHE A 9 -8.02 -4.66 -15.08
CA PHE A 9 -8.34 -3.53 -14.19
C PHE A 9 -7.19 -2.53 -14.04
N LEU A 10 -6.05 -2.80 -14.66
CA LEU A 10 -4.96 -1.84 -14.70
C LEU A 10 -5.23 -0.75 -15.74
N HIS A 11 -4.75 0.44 -15.44
CA HIS A 11 -4.68 1.50 -16.44
C HIS A 11 -3.97 0.99 -17.70
N ASP A 12 -4.44 1.35 -18.89
CA ASP A 12 -3.96 0.82 -20.18
C ASP A 12 -2.43 0.87 -20.32
N THR A 13 -1.81 1.96 -19.84
CA THR A 13 -0.35 2.13 -19.87
C THR A 13 0.39 1.12 -18.98
N MET A 14 -0.29 0.49 -18.00
CA MET A 14 0.32 -0.44 -17.05
C MET A 14 0.14 -1.91 -17.46
N GLN A 15 -0.79 -2.23 -18.35
CA GLN A 15 -1.11 -3.61 -18.71
C GLN A 15 0.07 -4.31 -19.39
N ALA A 16 0.64 -3.72 -20.43
CA ALA A 16 1.76 -4.31 -21.16
C ALA A 16 3.05 -4.42 -20.31
N PRO A 17 3.48 -3.38 -19.58
CA PRO A 17 4.61 -3.47 -18.66
C PRO A 17 4.46 -4.56 -17.60
N MET A 18 3.29 -4.65 -16.97
CA MET A 18 3.01 -5.69 -15.97
C MET A 18 3.01 -7.08 -16.58
N LYS A 19 2.42 -7.26 -17.78
CA LYS A 19 2.44 -8.53 -18.50
C LYS A 19 3.87 -8.97 -18.82
N ASN A 20 4.71 -8.05 -19.29
CA ASN A 20 6.12 -8.32 -19.57
C ASN A 20 6.87 -8.72 -18.29
N LEU A 21 6.64 -8.00 -17.20
CA LEU A 21 7.24 -8.29 -15.91
C LEU A 21 6.89 -9.70 -15.39
N ILE A 22 5.63 -10.08 -15.52
CA ILE A 22 5.12 -11.38 -15.05
C ILE A 22 5.63 -12.52 -15.93
N SER A 23 5.77 -12.29 -17.23
CA SER A 23 6.19 -13.32 -18.21
C SER A 23 7.71 -13.50 -18.26
N ALA A 24 8.49 -12.64 -17.60
CA ALA A 24 9.94 -12.70 -17.64
C ALA A 24 10.47 -13.90 -16.85
N GLU A 25 11.28 -14.73 -17.51
CA GLU A 25 11.95 -15.84 -16.87
C GLU A 25 12.91 -15.37 -15.77
N GLY A 26 12.97 -16.10 -14.66
CA GLY A 26 13.87 -15.80 -13.53
C GLY A 26 13.35 -14.74 -12.55
N GLN A 27 12.24 -14.10 -12.81
CA GLN A 27 11.59 -13.22 -11.83
C GLN A 27 10.67 -14.06 -10.92
N ASN A 28 11.00 -14.12 -9.63
CA ASN A 28 10.15 -14.74 -8.60
C ASN A 28 8.91 -13.86 -8.32
N ILE A 29 8.09 -13.61 -9.34
CA ILE A 29 6.85 -12.85 -9.22
C ILE A 29 5.70 -13.84 -9.22
N HIS A 30 5.05 -13.97 -8.08
CA HIS A 30 3.84 -14.77 -7.95
C HIS A 30 2.63 -13.91 -8.30
N LEU A 31 1.87 -14.39 -9.27
CA LEU A 31 0.55 -13.85 -9.59
C LEU A 31 -0.47 -14.48 -8.65
N GLY A 32 -1.05 -13.69 -7.80
CA GLY A 32 -2.34 -14.06 -7.19
C GLY A 32 -3.43 -13.93 -8.24
N LYS A 33 -4.14 -15.00 -8.53
CA LYS A 33 -5.34 -14.95 -9.36
C LYS A 33 -6.46 -14.29 -8.57
N SER A 34 -6.56 -12.98 -8.66
CA SER A 34 -7.75 -12.27 -8.18
C SER A 34 -8.67 -12.00 -9.37
N LYS A 35 -9.46 -12.97 -9.73
CA LYS A 35 -10.76 -12.67 -10.33
C LYS A 35 -11.62 -12.20 -9.18
N SER A 36 -12.00 -10.93 -9.17
CA SER A 36 -12.79 -10.27 -8.12
C SER A 36 -12.84 -11.05 -6.79
N LEU A 37 -12.53 -10.48 -5.65
CA LEU A 37 -12.53 -11.14 -4.32
C LEU A 37 -13.92 -11.67 -3.93
N ASN A 38 -14.54 -12.46 -4.83
CA ASN A 38 -15.92 -12.93 -4.72
C ASN A 38 -16.03 -14.29 -4.06
N SER A 39 -14.90 -14.95 -3.79
CA SER A 39 -14.89 -16.22 -3.07
C SER A 39 -13.90 -16.18 -1.90
N ASP A 40 -14.19 -16.93 -0.83
CA ASP A 40 -13.30 -17.07 0.32
C ASP A 40 -11.92 -17.63 -0.10
N ASN A 41 -11.86 -18.41 -1.15
CA ASN A 41 -10.59 -18.94 -1.68
C ASN A 41 -9.73 -17.84 -2.32
N ASP A 42 -10.32 -16.89 -3.04
CA ASP A 42 -9.58 -15.78 -3.66
C ASP A 42 -8.99 -14.86 -2.59
N VAL A 43 -9.75 -14.60 -1.52
CA VAL A 43 -9.28 -13.81 -0.35
C VAL A 43 -8.11 -14.52 0.34
N LYS A 44 -8.21 -15.85 0.48
CA LYS A 44 -7.15 -16.65 1.09
C LYS A 44 -5.88 -16.65 0.26
N ASP A 45 -5.97 -16.88 -1.05
CA ASP A 45 -4.83 -16.86 -1.97
C ASP A 45 -4.14 -15.49 -1.98
N TYR A 46 -4.92 -14.41 -1.94
CA TYR A 46 -4.42 -13.04 -1.81
C TYR A 46 -3.61 -12.85 -0.53
N ALA A 47 -4.19 -13.22 0.60
CA ALA A 47 -3.57 -13.07 1.90
C ALA A 47 -2.28 -13.93 2.00
N GLU A 48 -2.33 -15.19 1.58
CA GLU A 48 -1.18 -16.10 1.61
C GLU A 48 -0.04 -15.62 0.71
N GLY A 49 -0.34 -15.16 -0.51
CA GLY A 49 0.64 -14.62 -1.42
C GLY A 49 1.34 -13.39 -0.86
N SER A 50 0.58 -12.47 -0.28
CA SER A 50 1.12 -11.27 0.35
C SER A 50 2.00 -11.60 1.56
N LEU A 51 1.55 -12.51 2.43
CA LEU A 51 2.29 -12.95 3.63
C LEU A 51 3.63 -13.62 3.30
N ARG A 52 3.73 -14.31 2.15
CA ARG A 52 4.94 -15.03 1.72
C ARG A 52 5.90 -14.15 0.92
N SER A 53 5.52 -12.93 0.57
CA SER A 53 6.29 -12.05 -0.30
C SER A 53 7.02 -10.95 0.45
N SER A 54 8.20 -10.59 -0.02
CA SER A 54 8.96 -9.46 0.51
C SER A 54 8.43 -8.14 -0.04
N PHE A 55 8.00 -8.13 -1.29
CA PHE A 55 7.53 -6.94 -2.01
C PHE A 55 6.21 -7.22 -2.70
N CYS A 56 5.27 -6.28 -2.58
CA CYS A 56 3.97 -6.31 -3.24
C CYS A 56 3.87 -5.19 -4.28
N TRP A 57 3.69 -5.56 -5.55
CA TRP A 57 3.52 -4.61 -6.64
C TRP A 57 2.12 -4.01 -6.63
N ILE A 58 2.06 -2.69 -6.71
CA ILE A 58 0.81 -1.93 -6.71
C ILE A 58 0.86 -0.93 -7.88
N PRO A 59 0.60 -1.41 -9.10
CA PRO A 59 0.51 -0.56 -10.27
C PRO A 59 -0.78 0.26 -10.26
N ARG A 60 -0.81 1.32 -11.06
CA ARG A 60 -1.97 2.16 -11.24
C ARG A 60 -3.15 1.36 -11.82
N SER A 61 -4.28 1.41 -11.14
CA SER A 61 -5.56 0.94 -11.65
C SER A 61 -6.34 2.05 -12.39
N TYR A 62 -7.44 1.70 -13.05
CA TYR A 62 -8.31 2.70 -13.73
C TYR A 62 -8.74 3.82 -12.79
N ASP A 63 -8.95 5.03 -13.33
CA ASP A 63 -9.22 6.26 -12.57
C ASP A 63 -10.37 6.20 -11.57
N LYS A 64 -11.36 5.33 -11.80
CA LYS A 64 -12.46 5.09 -10.85
C LYS A 64 -12.01 4.38 -9.57
N ALA A 65 -10.81 3.84 -9.55
CA ALA A 65 -10.25 2.99 -8.50
C ALA A 65 -9.10 3.65 -7.71
N ARG A 66 -9.05 4.99 -7.61
CA ARG A 66 -8.04 5.68 -6.76
C ARG A 66 -8.02 5.13 -5.33
N PHE A 67 -9.18 4.84 -4.78
CA PHE A 67 -9.30 4.24 -3.46
C PHE A 67 -8.76 2.80 -3.43
N GLU A 68 -8.89 2.05 -4.51
CA GLU A 68 -8.40 0.68 -4.61
C GLU A 68 -6.87 0.62 -4.48
N THR A 69 -6.14 1.55 -5.11
CA THR A 69 -4.68 1.60 -5.00
C THR A 69 -4.23 1.87 -3.57
N SER A 70 -4.85 2.83 -2.87
CA SER A 70 -4.52 3.12 -1.47
C SER A 70 -4.91 1.97 -0.53
N THR A 71 -6.03 1.28 -0.78
CA THR A 71 -6.43 0.09 -0.04
C THR A 71 -5.39 -1.03 -0.20
N ARG A 72 -4.90 -1.28 -1.42
CA ARG A 72 -3.84 -2.28 -1.66
C ARG A 72 -2.53 -1.95 -0.93
N VAL A 73 -2.19 -0.66 -0.79
CA VAL A 73 -1.04 -0.24 0.04
C VAL A 73 -1.26 -0.65 1.50
N ILE A 74 -2.45 -0.38 2.04
CA ILE A 74 -2.77 -0.73 3.43
C ILE A 74 -2.80 -2.25 3.62
N ASP A 75 -3.39 -3.01 2.69
CA ASP A 75 -3.42 -4.47 2.72
C ASP A 75 -2.01 -5.06 2.69
N SER A 76 -1.12 -4.51 1.87
CA SER A 76 0.29 -4.93 1.82
C SER A 76 0.99 -4.70 3.15
N ILE A 77 0.77 -3.53 3.77
CA ILE A 77 1.30 -3.20 5.10
C ILE A 77 0.73 -4.16 6.15
N ALA A 78 -0.57 -4.45 6.11
CA ALA A 78 -1.21 -5.39 7.00
C ALA A 78 -0.63 -6.80 6.90
N ALA A 79 -0.30 -7.24 5.69
CA ALA A 79 0.33 -8.53 5.41
C ALA A 79 1.84 -8.57 5.70
N GLY A 80 2.49 -7.43 6.00
CA GLY A 80 3.94 -7.39 6.19
C GLY A 80 4.76 -7.41 4.88
N CYS A 81 4.12 -7.14 3.74
CA CYS A 81 4.69 -7.07 2.41
C CYS A 81 5.03 -5.61 2.06
N ILE A 82 6.28 -5.31 1.73
CA ILE A 82 6.69 -3.94 1.40
C ILE A 82 6.03 -3.48 0.10
N PRO A 83 5.25 -2.39 0.12
CA PRO A 83 4.58 -1.89 -1.09
C PRO A 83 5.59 -1.32 -2.10
N VAL A 84 5.51 -1.76 -3.35
CA VAL A 84 6.18 -1.17 -4.52
C VAL A 84 5.10 -0.50 -5.37
N VAL A 85 4.96 0.79 -5.23
CA VAL A 85 3.85 1.55 -5.81
C VAL A 85 4.27 2.24 -7.09
N VAL A 86 3.55 1.95 -8.16
CA VAL A 86 3.76 2.56 -9.49
C VAL A 86 2.59 3.51 -9.77
N VAL A 87 2.51 4.58 -8.97
CA VAL A 87 1.48 5.63 -9.09
C VAL A 87 2.08 6.95 -8.63
N ASP A 88 2.19 7.91 -9.54
CA ASP A 88 2.83 9.20 -9.24
C ASP A 88 2.07 10.01 -8.17
N SER A 89 0.74 9.95 -8.18
CA SER A 89 -0.13 10.70 -7.26
C SER A 89 -0.50 9.96 -5.97
N ILE A 90 0.13 8.82 -5.67
CA ILE A 90 -0.27 7.98 -4.51
C ILE A 90 -0.23 8.74 -3.18
N ALA A 91 0.74 9.63 -3.02
CA ALA A 91 0.90 10.41 -1.79
C ALA A 91 -0.33 11.25 -1.43
N GLU A 92 -1.17 11.60 -2.41
CA GLU A 92 -2.39 12.38 -2.18
C GLU A 92 -3.51 11.56 -1.53
N SER A 93 -3.55 10.25 -1.82
CA SER A 93 -4.61 9.34 -1.40
C SER A 93 -4.30 8.50 -0.15
N LEU A 94 -3.05 8.53 0.33
CA LEU A 94 -2.67 7.78 1.53
C LEU A 94 -3.24 8.42 2.80
N PRO A 95 -3.78 7.62 3.75
CA PRO A 95 -4.31 8.13 5.00
C PRO A 95 -3.19 8.53 5.98
N PHE A 96 -3.51 9.39 6.93
CA PHE A 96 -2.63 9.77 8.06
C PHE A 96 -1.20 10.18 7.69
N LYS A 97 -1.02 10.89 6.58
CA LYS A 97 0.30 11.33 6.06
C LYS A 97 1.13 12.12 7.07
N TRP A 98 0.49 12.79 8.00
CA TRP A 98 1.11 13.54 9.08
C TRP A 98 1.64 12.65 10.22
N ALA A 99 1.16 11.41 10.33
CA ALA A 99 1.51 10.47 11.40
C ALA A 99 2.31 9.26 10.89
N VAL A 100 2.28 8.98 9.58
CA VAL A 100 2.91 7.82 8.94
C VAL A 100 3.90 8.28 7.89
N ASP A 101 5.18 7.97 8.11
CA ASP A 101 6.24 8.20 7.13
C ASP A 101 6.32 7.04 6.14
N TYR A 102 5.44 7.07 5.14
CA TYR A 102 5.40 6.05 4.08
C TYR A 102 6.71 5.93 3.31
N LYS A 103 7.47 7.02 3.15
CA LYS A 103 8.74 7.02 2.41
C LYS A 103 9.81 6.16 3.08
N SER A 104 9.69 5.91 4.38
CA SER A 104 10.67 5.10 5.12
C SER A 104 10.58 3.60 4.86
N PHE A 105 9.47 3.10 4.26
CA PHE A 105 9.27 1.68 4.02
C PHE A 105 8.59 1.35 2.69
N MET A 106 8.02 2.31 1.99
CA MET A 106 7.36 2.11 0.70
C MET A 106 8.30 2.52 -0.43
N LEU A 107 8.36 1.73 -1.49
CA LEU A 107 9.07 2.08 -2.71
C LEU A 107 8.08 2.73 -3.69
N GLN A 108 8.34 3.97 -4.03
CA GLN A 108 7.58 4.65 -5.08
C GLN A 108 8.41 4.67 -6.37
N VAL A 109 7.86 4.09 -7.42
CA VAL A 109 8.45 4.03 -8.75
C VAL A 109 7.67 4.98 -9.66
N PRO A 110 8.32 5.95 -10.32
CA PRO A 110 7.64 6.81 -11.29
C PRO A 110 7.01 5.98 -12.41
N GLU A 111 5.75 6.28 -12.75
CA GLU A 111 4.98 5.55 -13.77
C GLU A 111 5.75 5.47 -15.09
N LYS A 112 6.35 6.59 -15.52
CA LYS A 112 7.13 6.67 -16.77
C LYS A 112 8.30 5.68 -16.77
N ILE A 113 9.08 5.62 -15.69
CA ILE A 113 10.25 4.73 -15.58
C ILE A 113 9.81 3.27 -15.64
N PHE A 114 8.72 2.92 -14.94
CA PHE A 114 8.20 1.57 -14.94
C PHE A 114 7.68 1.15 -16.33
N VAL A 115 6.96 2.04 -17.01
CA VAL A 115 6.42 1.76 -18.34
C VAL A 115 7.53 1.53 -19.37
N GLU A 116 8.59 2.33 -19.30
CA GLU A 116 9.73 2.22 -20.22
C GLU A 116 10.61 1.00 -19.92
N ASN A 117 10.86 0.68 -18.64
CA ASN A 117 11.85 -0.32 -18.22
C ASN A 117 11.38 -1.20 -17.05
N PRO A 118 10.28 -1.96 -17.16
CA PRO A 118 9.71 -2.70 -16.06
C PRO A 118 10.65 -3.77 -15.48
N LEU A 119 11.47 -4.40 -16.33
CA LEU A 119 12.42 -5.45 -15.90
C LEU A 119 13.59 -4.87 -15.11
N GLU A 120 14.13 -3.73 -15.52
CA GLU A 120 15.22 -3.05 -14.81
C GLU A 120 14.75 -2.59 -13.41
N VAL A 121 13.51 -2.10 -13.33
CA VAL A 121 12.90 -1.72 -12.05
C VAL A 121 12.77 -2.95 -11.13
N ALA A 122 12.29 -4.08 -11.65
CA ALA A 122 12.18 -5.31 -10.87
C ALA A 122 13.54 -5.84 -10.42
N GLU A 123 14.54 -5.77 -11.29
CA GLU A 123 15.91 -6.13 -10.95
C GLU A 123 16.48 -5.23 -9.85
N ALA A 124 16.27 -3.92 -9.93
CA ALA A 124 16.69 -2.97 -8.89
C ALA A 124 16.01 -3.28 -7.54
N VAL A 125 14.70 -3.57 -7.52
CA VAL A 125 13.99 -3.98 -6.32
C VAL A 125 14.54 -5.29 -5.76
N SER A 126 14.87 -6.26 -6.62
CA SER A 126 15.41 -7.56 -6.20
C SER A 126 16.81 -7.47 -5.57
N LYS A 127 17.58 -6.44 -5.93
CA LYS A 127 18.94 -6.18 -5.40
C LYS A 127 18.96 -5.43 -4.06
N ILE A 128 17.82 -5.07 -3.51
CA ILE A 128 17.74 -4.44 -2.18
C ILE A 128 18.35 -5.41 -1.15
N SER A 129 19.32 -4.92 -0.40
CA SER A 129 20.03 -5.73 0.57
C SER A 129 19.13 -6.20 1.71
N SER A 130 19.45 -7.37 2.30
CA SER A 130 18.69 -7.90 3.43
C SER A 130 18.62 -6.94 4.62
N ASN A 131 19.68 -6.17 4.87
CA ASN A 131 19.69 -5.17 5.93
C ASN A 131 18.72 -4.01 5.65
N ALA A 132 18.69 -3.50 4.41
CA ALA A 132 17.76 -2.46 4.01
C ALA A 132 16.31 -2.98 4.07
N LEU A 133 16.06 -4.19 3.59
CA LEU A 133 14.77 -4.86 3.67
C LEU A 133 14.28 -4.98 5.12
N GLN A 134 15.16 -5.38 6.04
CA GLN A 134 14.82 -5.50 7.46
C GLN A 134 14.52 -4.14 8.09
N ALA A 135 15.29 -3.11 7.75
CA ALA A 135 15.04 -1.74 8.22
C ALA A 135 13.67 -1.22 7.73
N MET A 136 13.34 -1.43 6.44
CA MET A 136 12.04 -1.07 5.89
C MET A 136 10.90 -1.82 6.58
N ARG A 137 11.04 -3.13 6.81
CA ARG A 137 10.06 -3.93 7.54
C ARG A 137 9.83 -3.45 8.96
N SER A 138 10.88 -3.08 9.69
CA SER A 138 10.76 -2.54 11.03
C SER A 138 9.91 -1.26 11.03
N LYS A 139 10.18 -0.32 10.11
CA LYS A 139 9.41 0.91 9.95
C LYS A 139 7.96 0.65 9.54
N MET A 140 7.75 -0.33 8.67
CA MET A 140 6.42 -0.74 8.23
C MET A 140 5.60 -1.35 9.37
N LEU A 141 6.21 -2.13 10.27
CA LEU A 141 5.53 -2.66 11.46
C LEU A 141 5.08 -1.55 12.41
N ASP A 142 5.87 -0.48 12.55
CA ASP A 142 5.47 0.68 13.33
C ASP A 142 4.29 1.43 12.68
N ALA A 143 4.28 1.52 11.34
CA ALA A 143 3.18 2.08 10.58
C ALA A 143 1.91 1.21 10.64
N ARG A 144 2.06 -0.13 10.63
CA ARG A 144 0.95 -1.09 10.71
C ARG A 144 0.09 -0.86 11.94
N ALA A 145 0.69 -0.62 13.11
CA ALA A 145 -0.05 -0.33 14.35
C ALA A 145 -0.92 0.94 14.25
N LYS A 146 -0.55 1.87 13.35
CA LYS A 146 -1.28 3.11 13.10
C LYS A 146 -2.39 2.98 12.05
N LEU A 147 -2.24 2.03 11.12
CA LEU A 147 -3.07 1.91 9.92
C LEU A 147 -4.09 0.77 10.01
N VAL A 148 -3.72 -0.32 10.68
CA VAL A 148 -4.54 -1.52 10.73
C VAL A 148 -5.42 -1.51 11.98
N TRP A 149 -6.72 -1.56 11.75
CA TRP A 149 -7.69 -1.73 12.81
C TRP A 149 -7.67 -3.17 13.30
N ASN A 150 -7.29 -3.39 14.54
CA ASN A 150 -7.29 -4.72 15.12
C ASN A 150 -8.60 -4.92 15.91
N ASP A 151 -9.54 -5.63 15.28
CA ASP A 151 -10.89 -5.88 15.82
C ASP A 151 -10.97 -7.23 16.58
N ARG A 152 -9.83 -7.86 16.86
CA ARG A 152 -9.81 -9.23 17.37
C ARG A 152 -10.10 -9.42 18.85
N ASN A 153 -10.50 -8.39 19.56
CA ASN A 153 -10.84 -8.55 20.96
C ASN A 153 -12.27 -8.12 21.27
N ASP A 154 -13.13 -9.10 21.51
CA ASP A 154 -14.45 -8.97 22.18
C ASP A 154 -14.36 -8.28 23.57
N ALA A 155 -13.16 -7.95 24.02
CA ALA A 155 -12.86 -7.36 25.33
C ALA A 155 -12.44 -5.88 25.30
N GLY A 156 -12.54 -5.21 24.15
CA GLY A 156 -12.21 -3.77 24.05
C GLY A 156 -10.72 -3.41 24.04
N ASP A 157 -9.83 -4.38 24.08
CA ASP A 157 -8.39 -4.15 23.99
C ASP A 157 -7.95 -4.10 22.52
N ALA A 158 -7.68 -2.90 22.02
CA ALA A 158 -7.16 -2.66 20.68
C ALA A 158 -5.70 -3.15 20.49
N CYS A 159 -5.25 -4.08 21.31
CA CYS A 159 -3.87 -4.56 21.35
C CYS A 159 -3.72 -5.96 20.76
N ASP A 160 -2.71 -6.15 19.93
CA ASP A 160 -2.30 -7.46 19.43
C ASP A 160 -1.63 -8.23 20.56
N LYS A 161 -2.19 -9.40 20.90
CA LYS A 161 -1.70 -10.23 22.03
C LYS A 161 -0.33 -10.84 21.78
N ASP A 162 -0.01 -11.12 20.51
CA ASP A 162 1.25 -11.78 20.15
C ASP A 162 2.41 -10.80 20.12
N THR A 163 2.17 -9.55 19.71
CA THR A 163 3.19 -8.50 19.62
C THR A 163 3.12 -7.48 20.75
N GLY A 164 2.07 -7.48 21.56
CA GLY A 164 1.79 -6.46 22.59
C GLY A 164 1.54 -5.06 22.03
N ARG A 165 1.37 -4.91 20.71
CA ARG A 165 1.15 -3.62 20.06
C ARG A 165 -0.32 -3.32 19.93
N CYS A 166 -0.72 -2.13 20.39
CA CYS A 166 -2.09 -1.65 20.31
C CYS A 166 -2.35 -0.91 18.99
N SER A 167 -3.54 -1.10 18.42
CA SER A 167 -3.96 -0.33 17.25
C SER A 167 -4.22 1.13 17.64
N LEU A 168 -3.53 2.03 16.97
CA LEU A 168 -3.75 3.47 17.11
C LEU A 168 -4.71 4.03 16.04
N ALA A 169 -5.15 3.19 15.10
CA ALA A 169 -5.98 3.61 13.97
C ALA A 169 -7.27 4.35 14.37
N PRO A 170 -8.04 3.93 15.40
CA PRO A 170 -9.23 4.66 15.82
C PRO A 170 -8.92 6.07 16.31
N LYS A 171 -7.87 6.22 17.11
CA LYS A 171 -7.44 7.53 17.62
C LYS A 171 -6.97 8.42 16.46
N LEU A 172 -6.14 7.89 15.57
CA LEU A 172 -5.63 8.64 14.43
C LEU A 172 -6.74 9.04 13.46
N PHE A 173 -7.78 8.25 13.33
CA PHE A 173 -8.96 8.61 12.53
C PHE A 173 -9.66 9.84 13.10
N LEU A 174 -9.86 9.90 14.40
CA LEU A 174 -10.45 11.07 15.05
C LEU A 174 -9.53 12.31 14.94
N ASP A 175 -8.23 12.12 15.15
CA ASP A 175 -7.24 13.18 15.01
C ASP A 175 -7.18 13.72 13.56
N GLU A 176 -7.32 12.85 12.55
CA GLU A 176 -7.39 13.26 11.13
C GLU A 176 -8.64 14.09 10.85
N ILE A 177 -9.79 13.71 11.37
CA ILE A 177 -11.03 14.52 11.25
C ILE A 177 -10.82 15.90 11.84
N LEU A 178 -10.29 15.98 13.06
CA LEU A 178 -10.02 17.25 13.73
C LEU A 178 -8.98 18.10 12.98
N TYR A 179 -7.95 17.47 12.43
CA TYR A 179 -6.96 18.14 11.61
C TYR A 179 -7.59 18.76 10.35
N ARG A 180 -8.39 18.01 9.61
CA ARG A 180 -9.06 18.49 8.39
C ARG A 180 -10.06 19.61 8.69
N VAL A 181 -10.83 19.50 9.78
CA VAL A 181 -11.75 20.55 10.20
C VAL A 181 -10.98 21.86 10.51
N LYS A 182 -9.83 21.77 11.17
CA LYS A 182 -8.99 22.95 11.46
C LYS A 182 -8.44 23.58 10.18
N GLN A 183 -7.98 22.76 9.22
CA GLN A 183 -7.47 23.24 7.93
C GLN A 183 -8.58 23.96 7.14
N ASN A 184 -9.74 23.36 7.00
CA ASN A 184 -10.87 23.97 6.30
C ASN A 184 -11.32 25.28 6.95
N ASN A 185 -11.33 25.36 8.30
CA ASN A 185 -11.70 26.59 9.00
C ASN A 185 -10.64 27.69 8.78
N ALA A 186 -9.36 27.35 8.73
CA ALA A 186 -8.29 28.30 8.43
C ALA A 186 -8.38 28.85 7.00
N GLU A 187 -8.68 28.00 6.02
CA GLU A 187 -8.89 28.39 4.62
C GLU A 187 -10.12 29.31 4.47
N ILE A 188 -11.23 28.99 5.15
CA ILE A 188 -12.44 29.83 5.16
C ILE A 188 -12.14 31.19 5.78
N GLN A 189 -11.43 31.24 6.90
CA GLN A 189 -11.07 32.51 7.55
C GLN A 189 -10.15 33.36 6.66
N SER A 190 -9.15 32.76 6.00
CA SER A 190 -8.28 33.45 5.05
C SER A 190 -9.09 34.04 3.89
N ALA A 191 -9.99 33.26 3.29
CA ALA A 191 -10.83 33.73 2.19
C ALA A 191 -11.83 34.84 2.58
N MET A 192 -12.16 34.97 3.87
CA MET A 192 -13.00 36.05 4.40
C MET A 192 -12.22 37.33 4.68
N CYS A 193 -10.92 37.24 4.95
CA CYS A 193 -10.06 38.41 5.20
C CYS A 193 -9.55 39.08 3.90
N ASP A 194 -9.59 38.36 2.78
CA ASP A 194 -9.14 38.84 1.46
C ASP A 194 -10.28 39.55 0.66
N ARG A 195 -11.43 39.82 1.28
CA ARG A 195 -12.55 40.62 0.74
C ARG A 195 -12.69 41.96 1.46
#